data_5db9e6e211f4ab61c002e97dda0757e0
#
_entry.id   5db9e6e211f4ab61c002e97dda0757e0
#
_cell.length_a   1.000
_cell.length_b   1.000
_cell.length_c   1.000
_cell.angle_alpha   90.00
_cell.angle_beta   90.00
_cell.angle_gamma   90.00
#
_symmetry.space_group_name_H-M   'P 1'
#
loop_
_entity.id
_entity.type
_entity.pdbx_description
1 polymer ?
#
loop_
_entity_poly.entity_id
_entity_poly.type
_entity_poly.pdbx_seq_one_letter_code
_entity_poly.pdbx_strand_id
1 'polypeptide(L)'
;HQEAVYGRELFWEQGAACDVVWGKTRDFPTLATLKYTGDESPLRTIFDTMYKVMARSNWVIQELLKKGKSTTLSDIEKRSLGEAYFTRGWAHFLIAYRYGLDTQGVPFVRYEDFEGGYDNSIPPQQASVIDNYKLIISDMDKAIEYLPRFEEYGDNDRGRAHDAAAVAFKAKVYAYWATWDATQWGNVISMVNELETAYGRDLAGTYEELFSSDFSKWWNKEYIWTIPGNGGSQGGGSEFPGVVLENKGWGQYNGWGQNKQH
;
A
#
# COMPACT_ATOMS: atom_id res chain seq x y z
N HIS A 1 -12.22 1.49 1.13
CA HIS A 1 -11.72 0.12 1.23
C HIS A 1 -10.77 -0.08 2.42
N GLN A 2 -11.09 0.58 3.54
CA GLN A 2 -10.37 0.45 4.80
C GLN A 2 -10.38 -1.00 5.29
N GLU A 3 -11.47 -1.71 5.15
CA GLU A 3 -11.64 -3.08 5.63
C GLU A 3 -10.61 -4.05 5.01
N ALA A 4 -10.37 -3.98 3.71
CA ALA A 4 -9.51 -4.92 3.00
C ALA A 4 -8.02 -4.81 3.39
N VAL A 5 -7.54 -3.63 3.75
CA VAL A 5 -6.10 -3.41 4.01
C VAL A 5 -5.83 -2.94 5.43
N TYR A 6 -6.46 -1.84 5.85
CA TYR A 6 -6.16 -1.20 7.14
C TYR A 6 -7.14 -1.56 8.25
N GLY A 7 -8.23 -2.24 7.94
CA GLY A 7 -9.21 -2.64 8.90
C GLY A 7 -8.95 -4.03 9.43
N ARG A 8 -9.09 -5.04 8.61
CA ARG A 8 -9.24 -6.40 9.10
C ARG A 8 -8.53 -7.46 8.23
N GLU A 9 -8.78 -7.46 6.92
CA GLU A 9 -8.45 -8.61 6.07
C GLU A 9 -6.94 -8.83 5.95
N LEU A 10 -6.16 -7.75 5.79
CA LEU A 10 -4.70 -7.83 5.72
C LEU A 10 -4.09 -8.33 7.04
N PHE A 11 -4.64 -7.89 8.17
CA PHE A 11 -4.20 -8.36 9.48
C PHE A 11 -4.48 -9.86 9.65
N TRP A 12 -5.66 -10.32 9.25
CA TRP A 12 -5.99 -11.74 9.34
C TRP A 12 -5.14 -12.60 8.42
N GLU A 13 -4.89 -12.14 7.20
CA GLU A 13 -4.02 -12.86 6.27
C GLU A 13 -2.61 -13.01 6.84
N GLN A 14 -2.03 -11.93 7.34
CA GLN A 14 -0.65 -11.96 7.85
C GLN A 14 -0.56 -12.51 9.26
N GLY A 15 -1.48 -12.12 10.14
CA GLY A 15 -1.45 -12.49 11.54
C GLY A 15 -1.88 -13.94 11.78
N ALA A 16 -2.94 -14.41 11.14
CA ALA A 16 -3.43 -15.76 11.33
C ALA A 16 -2.51 -16.83 10.74
N ALA A 17 -1.67 -16.48 9.77
CA ALA A 17 -0.69 -17.38 9.18
C ALA A 17 0.63 -17.47 9.97
N CYS A 18 0.78 -16.71 11.06
CA CYS A 18 1.97 -16.75 11.89
C CYS A 18 1.72 -17.54 13.18
N ASP A 19 2.79 -17.98 13.82
CA ASP A 19 2.76 -18.82 15.04
C ASP A 19 2.52 -18.03 16.34
N VAL A 20 2.52 -16.71 16.27
CA VAL A 20 2.32 -15.83 17.45
C VAL A 20 0.90 -15.31 17.61
N VAL A 21 0.06 -15.46 16.59
CA VAL A 21 -1.36 -15.07 16.63
C VAL A 21 -2.22 -16.26 16.24
N TRP A 22 -3.17 -16.62 17.09
CA TRP A 22 -4.11 -17.69 16.80
C TRP A 22 -5.53 -17.14 16.67
N GLY A 23 -6.13 -17.32 15.50
CA GLY A 23 -7.54 -16.99 15.26
C GLY A 23 -8.46 -18.06 15.83
N LYS A 24 -9.60 -17.66 16.43
CA LYS A 24 -10.64 -18.59 16.80
C LYS A 24 -11.15 -19.33 15.57
N THR A 25 -11.49 -20.59 15.77
CA THR A 25 -11.92 -21.57 14.75
C THR A 25 -13.07 -21.14 13.84
N ARG A 26 -13.77 -20.07 14.15
CA ARG A 26 -14.88 -19.56 13.34
C ARG A 26 -14.41 -18.74 12.13
N ASP A 27 -13.31 -18.01 12.29
CA ASP A 27 -12.89 -17.02 11.32
C ASP A 27 -11.49 -17.36 10.79
N PHE A 28 -11.38 -18.25 9.83
CA PHE A 28 -10.16 -18.63 9.10
C PHE A 28 -9.21 -19.63 9.78
N PRO A 29 -9.72 -20.77 10.30
CA PRO A 29 -8.85 -21.83 10.84
C PRO A 29 -7.89 -22.40 9.77
N THR A 30 -8.26 -22.28 8.50
CA THR A 30 -7.48 -22.71 7.34
C THR A 30 -6.23 -21.88 7.17
N LEU A 31 -6.27 -20.56 7.40
CA LEU A 31 -5.10 -19.69 7.37
C LEU A 31 -4.12 -20.05 8.49
N ALA A 32 -4.60 -20.22 9.72
CA ALA A 32 -3.76 -20.57 10.86
C ALA A 32 -3.09 -21.95 10.74
N THR A 33 -3.72 -22.87 10.02
CA THR A 33 -3.18 -24.23 9.78
C THR A 33 -2.47 -24.37 8.46
N LEU A 34 -2.34 -23.28 7.68
CA LEU A 34 -1.74 -23.25 6.33
C LEU A 34 -2.40 -24.21 5.34
N LYS A 35 -3.70 -24.55 5.58
CA LYS A 35 -4.53 -25.43 4.74
C LYS A 35 -5.57 -24.64 3.96
N TYR A 36 -5.19 -23.47 3.47
CA TYR A 36 -6.08 -22.58 2.74
C TYR A 36 -6.01 -22.81 1.22
N THR A 37 -7.07 -22.40 0.56
CA THR A 37 -7.15 -22.29 -0.90
C THR A 37 -7.28 -20.82 -1.29
N GLY A 38 -7.18 -20.51 -2.58
CA GLY A 38 -7.38 -19.14 -3.08
C GLY A 38 -8.78 -18.55 -2.86
N ASP A 39 -9.74 -19.36 -2.42
CA ASP A 39 -11.13 -18.96 -2.18
C ASP A 39 -11.38 -18.37 -0.78
N GLU A 40 -10.38 -18.35 0.10
CA GLU A 40 -10.51 -17.77 1.43
C GLU A 40 -10.92 -16.29 1.35
N SER A 41 -11.94 -15.93 2.11
CA SER A 41 -12.54 -14.58 2.06
C SER A 41 -11.55 -13.44 2.21
N PRO A 42 -10.59 -13.44 3.16
CA PRO A 42 -9.59 -12.37 3.27
C PRO A 42 -8.73 -12.22 2.01
N LEU A 43 -8.24 -13.34 1.46
CA LEU A 43 -7.40 -13.35 0.28
C LEU A 43 -8.15 -12.79 -0.93
N ARG A 44 -9.37 -13.27 -1.15
CA ARG A 44 -10.25 -12.79 -2.23
C ARG A 44 -10.58 -11.32 -2.07
N THR A 45 -10.92 -10.86 -0.87
CA THR A 45 -11.27 -9.45 -0.62
C THR A 45 -10.09 -8.52 -0.91
N ILE A 46 -8.88 -8.90 -0.51
CA ILE A 46 -7.67 -8.14 -0.83
C ILE A 46 -7.46 -8.09 -2.35
N PHE A 47 -7.50 -9.25 -3.00
CA PHE A 47 -7.32 -9.36 -4.45
C PHE A 47 -8.29 -8.48 -5.22
N ASP A 48 -9.58 -8.68 -5.03
CA ASP A 48 -10.65 -7.95 -5.73
C ASP A 48 -10.56 -6.42 -5.48
N THR A 49 -10.25 -6.06 -4.24
CA THR A 49 -10.15 -4.64 -3.87
C THR A 49 -8.96 -3.98 -4.53
N MET A 50 -7.80 -4.62 -4.56
CA MET A 50 -6.60 -4.04 -5.18
C MET A 50 -6.76 -3.91 -6.70
N TYR A 51 -7.38 -4.88 -7.38
CA TYR A 51 -7.71 -4.73 -8.81
C TYR A 51 -8.69 -3.58 -9.09
N LYS A 52 -9.67 -3.36 -8.21
CA LYS A 52 -10.56 -2.18 -8.32
C LYS A 52 -9.79 -0.87 -8.12
N VAL A 53 -8.82 -0.85 -7.21
CA VAL A 53 -7.95 0.33 -7.00
C VAL A 53 -7.12 0.58 -8.26
N MET A 54 -6.44 -0.45 -8.79
CA MET A 54 -5.65 -0.33 -10.01
C MET A 54 -6.47 0.15 -11.20
N ALA A 55 -7.68 -0.38 -11.40
CA ALA A 55 -8.57 0.03 -12.48
C ALA A 55 -8.98 1.51 -12.38
N ARG A 56 -9.29 1.99 -11.17
CA ARG A 56 -9.63 3.41 -10.95
C ARG A 56 -8.42 4.33 -11.18
N SER A 57 -7.25 3.92 -10.70
CA SER A 57 -6.00 4.66 -10.95
C SER A 57 -5.67 4.71 -12.44
N ASN A 58 -5.81 3.61 -13.15
CA ASN A 58 -5.66 3.54 -14.60
C ASN A 58 -6.51 4.57 -15.33
N TRP A 59 -7.78 4.66 -14.94
CA TRP A 59 -8.71 5.60 -15.55
C TRP A 59 -8.28 7.06 -15.32
N VAL A 60 -7.90 7.41 -14.09
CA VAL A 60 -7.42 8.77 -13.77
C VAL A 60 -6.17 9.11 -14.56
N ILE A 61 -5.21 8.19 -14.63
CA ILE A 61 -3.95 8.37 -15.38
C ILE A 61 -4.27 8.60 -16.85
N GLN A 62 -5.07 7.74 -17.46
CA GLN A 62 -5.40 7.85 -18.87
C GLN A 62 -6.08 9.18 -19.22
N GLU A 63 -7.06 9.61 -18.43
CA GLU A 63 -7.79 10.86 -18.69
C GLU A 63 -6.90 12.10 -18.48
N LEU A 64 -6.05 12.12 -17.44
CA LEU A 64 -5.15 13.24 -17.22
C LEU A 64 -4.03 13.32 -18.27
N LEU A 65 -3.46 12.18 -18.68
CA LEU A 65 -2.49 12.15 -19.77
C LEU A 65 -3.12 12.60 -21.11
N LYS A 66 -4.35 12.16 -21.40
CA LYS A 66 -5.09 12.61 -22.57
C LYS A 66 -5.31 14.12 -22.56
N LYS A 67 -5.75 14.67 -21.42
CA LYS A 67 -5.89 16.11 -21.24
C LYS A 67 -4.57 16.83 -21.41
N GLY A 68 -3.48 16.31 -20.84
CA GLY A 68 -2.11 16.88 -20.93
C GLY A 68 -1.57 16.97 -22.37
N LYS A 69 -2.08 16.18 -23.32
CA LYS A 69 -1.73 16.29 -24.76
C LYS A 69 -2.25 17.58 -25.39
N SER A 70 -3.29 18.18 -24.86
CA SER A 70 -3.96 19.35 -25.44
C SER A 70 -3.88 20.62 -24.59
N THR A 71 -3.68 20.47 -23.29
CA THR A 71 -3.63 21.58 -22.32
C THR A 71 -2.61 21.32 -21.22
N THR A 72 -1.99 22.39 -20.70
CA THR A 72 -1.12 22.25 -19.51
C THR A 72 -1.95 21.86 -18.31
N LEU A 73 -1.52 20.79 -17.61
CA LEU A 73 -2.15 20.37 -16.36
C LEU A 73 -1.88 21.38 -15.24
N SER A 74 -2.89 21.70 -14.47
CA SER A 74 -2.77 22.47 -13.23
C SER A 74 -1.99 21.66 -12.17
N ASP A 75 -1.53 22.33 -11.11
CA ASP A 75 -0.77 21.65 -10.05
C ASP A 75 -1.62 20.61 -9.30
N ILE A 76 -2.93 20.86 -9.13
CA ILE A 76 -3.86 19.88 -8.57
C ILE A 76 -3.97 18.65 -9.47
N GLU A 77 -4.01 18.82 -10.78
CA GLU A 77 -4.08 17.73 -11.74
C GLU A 77 -2.78 16.93 -11.81
N LYS A 78 -1.63 17.61 -11.75
CA LYS A 78 -0.32 16.95 -11.65
C LYS A 78 -0.23 16.12 -10.37
N ARG A 79 -0.61 16.70 -9.23
CA ARG A 79 -0.69 15.99 -7.96
C ARG A 79 -1.61 14.77 -8.05
N SER A 80 -2.80 14.93 -8.60
CA SER A 80 -3.76 13.82 -8.79
C SER A 80 -3.22 12.72 -9.69
N LEU A 81 -2.45 13.08 -10.71
CA LEU A 81 -1.76 12.13 -11.58
C LEU A 81 -0.68 11.36 -10.81
N GLY A 82 0.15 12.06 -10.02
CA GLY A 82 1.14 11.44 -9.14
C GLY A 82 0.53 10.52 -8.10
N GLU A 83 -0.56 10.94 -7.44
CA GLU A 83 -1.31 10.11 -6.49
C GLU A 83 -1.90 8.86 -7.16
N ALA A 84 -2.36 8.97 -8.40
CA ALA A 84 -2.89 7.84 -9.15
C ALA A 84 -1.79 6.82 -9.51
N TYR A 85 -0.62 7.28 -9.94
CA TYR A 85 0.54 6.40 -10.17
C TYR A 85 0.99 5.72 -8.87
N PHE A 86 1.15 6.48 -7.78
CA PHE A 86 1.51 5.93 -6.49
C PHE A 86 0.51 4.85 -6.02
N THR A 87 -0.78 5.16 -6.08
CA THR A 87 -1.84 4.26 -5.63
C THR A 87 -1.92 3.01 -6.49
N ARG A 88 -1.72 3.14 -7.82
CA ARG A 88 -1.67 1.99 -8.73
C ARG A 88 -0.49 1.07 -8.42
N GLY A 89 0.70 1.60 -8.29
CA GLY A 89 1.88 0.83 -7.96
C GLY A 89 1.81 0.19 -6.57
N TRP A 90 1.26 0.91 -5.59
CA TRP A 90 1.01 0.36 -4.26
C TRP A 90 0.04 -0.83 -4.27
N ALA A 91 -1.09 -0.69 -4.95
CA ALA A 91 -2.07 -1.77 -5.07
C ALA A 91 -1.53 -2.96 -5.86
N HIS A 92 -0.78 -2.70 -6.94
CA HIS A 92 -0.12 -3.72 -7.73
C HIS A 92 0.91 -4.50 -6.90
N PHE A 93 1.72 -3.82 -6.08
CA PHE A 93 2.68 -4.47 -5.20
C PHE A 93 2.00 -5.41 -4.21
N LEU A 94 0.87 -4.98 -3.59
CA LEU A 94 0.14 -5.83 -2.65
C LEU A 94 -0.36 -7.14 -3.25
N ILE A 95 -0.59 -7.17 -4.56
CA ILE A 95 -0.96 -8.39 -5.29
C ILE A 95 0.27 -9.15 -5.77
N ALA A 96 1.27 -8.45 -6.31
CA ALA A 96 2.43 -9.07 -6.92
C ALA A 96 3.21 -9.97 -5.95
N TYR A 97 3.56 -9.47 -4.77
CA TYR A 97 4.36 -10.26 -3.83
C TYR A 97 3.61 -11.42 -3.17
N ARG A 98 2.25 -11.40 -3.20
CA ARG A 98 1.41 -12.46 -2.63
C ARG A 98 1.14 -13.58 -3.62
N TYR A 99 0.90 -13.22 -4.86
CA TYR A 99 0.37 -14.16 -5.87
C TYR A 99 1.33 -14.38 -7.04
N GLY A 100 2.38 -13.56 -7.16
CA GLY A 100 3.37 -13.69 -8.22
C GLY A 100 4.50 -14.67 -7.85
N LEU A 101 4.99 -15.38 -8.87
CA LEU A 101 6.14 -16.27 -8.82
C LEU A 101 7.22 -15.80 -9.79
N ASP A 102 8.40 -16.36 -9.70
CA ASP A 102 9.49 -16.12 -10.65
C ASP A 102 9.18 -16.58 -12.07
N THR A 103 8.27 -17.55 -12.19
CA THR A 103 7.84 -18.16 -13.47
C THR A 103 6.46 -17.69 -13.92
N GLN A 104 5.76 -16.91 -13.10
CA GLN A 104 4.42 -16.42 -13.41
C GLN A 104 4.11 -15.19 -12.56
N GLY A 105 4.07 -14.02 -13.19
CA GLY A 105 3.62 -12.78 -12.55
C GLY A 105 2.11 -12.70 -12.44
N VAL A 106 1.60 -11.62 -11.86
CA VAL A 106 0.16 -11.32 -11.82
C VAL A 106 -0.26 -10.51 -13.04
N PRO A 107 -1.52 -10.65 -13.51
CA PRO A 107 -2.04 -9.83 -14.60
C PRO A 107 -1.99 -8.34 -14.25
N PHE A 108 -1.51 -7.52 -15.16
CA PHE A 108 -1.45 -6.08 -14.99
C PHE A 108 -1.58 -5.35 -16.32
N VAL A 109 -2.39 -4.29 -16.33
CA VAL A 109 -2.69 -3.49 -17.53
C VAL A 109 -2.50 -2.03 -17.20
N ARG A 110 -1.81 -1.30 -18.08
CA ARG A 110 -1.75 0.15 -18.08
C ARG A 110 -2.59 0.67 -19.23
N TYR A 111 -3.65 1.41 -18.93
CA TYR A 111 -4.58 1.90 -19.98
C TYR A 111 -3.92 2.91 -20.91
N GLU A 112 -2.93 3.65 -20.41
CA GLU A 112 -2.15 4.61 -21.21
C GLU A 112 -1.34 3.96 -22.35
N ASP A 113 -1.10 2.65 -22.28
CA ASP A 113 -0.38 1.92 -23.34
C ASP A 113 -1.28 1.54 -24.52
N PHE A 114 -2.59 1.81 -24.45
CA PHE A 114 -3.56 1.39 -25.46
C PHE A 114 -4.28 2.59 -26.08
N GLU A 115 -4.04 2.84 -27.38
CA GLU A 115 -4.85 3.78 -28.15
C GLU A 115 -6.22 3.18 -28.44
N GLY A 116 -7.28 3.88 -28.04
CA GLY A 116 -8.68 3.43 -28.28
C GLY A 116 -9.29 2.60 -27.14
N GLY A 117 -8.56 2.38 -26.05
CA GLY A 117 -9.05 1.65 -24.89
C GLY A 117 -8.55 0.21 -24.83
N TYR A 118 -8.52 -0.30 -23.61
CA TYR A 118 -8.06 -1.65 -23.32
C TYR A 118 -9.14 -2.70 -23.70
N ASP A 119 -8.71 -3.73 -24.44
CA ASP A 119 -9.54 -4.91 -24.68
C ASP A 119 -9.53 -5.83 -23.44
N ASN A 120 -10.64 -5.87 -22.72
CA ASN A 120 -10.80 -6.67 -21.51
C ASN A 120 -10.86 -8.20 -21.75
N SER A 121 -10.82 -8.66 -22.99
CA SER A 121 -10.94 -10.08 -23.31
C SER A 121 -9.70 -10.90 -22.92
N ILE A 122 -8.53 -10.27 -22.81
CA ILE A 122 -7.26 -10.94 -22.47
C ILE A 122 -6.49 -10.10 -21.44
N PRO A 123 -6.62 -10.39 -20.14
CA PRO A 123 -5.77 -9.75 -19.16
C PRO A 123 -4.30 -10.13 -19.40
N PRO A 124 -3.40 -9.16 -19.59
CA PRO A 124 -1.99 -9.48 -19.84
C PRO A 124 -1.37 -10.08 -18.58
N GLN A 125 -1.10 -11.35 -18.63
CA GLN A 125 -0.33 -12.08 -17.65
C GLN A 125 1.13 -11.65 -17.76
N GLN A 126 1.75 -11.20 -16.66
CA GLN A 126 3.19 -10.95 -16.64
C GLN A 126 3.96 -12.27 -16.61
N ALA A 127 5.13 -12.31 -17.23
CA ALA A 127 5.92 -13.53 -17.31
C ALA A 127 6.50 -13.94 -15.94
N SER A 128 6.77 -12.96 -15.07
CA SER A 128 7.32 -13.18 -13.73
C SER A 128 6.88 -12.09 -12.77
N VAL A 129 7.02 -12.33 -11.46
CA VAL A 129 6.83 -11.29 -10.44
C VAL A 129 7.86 -10.16 -10.59
N ILE A 130 9.03 -10.46 -11.15
CA ILE A 130 10.07 -9.45 -11.42
C ILE A 130 9.57 -8.44 -12.46
N ASP A 131 8.83 -8.88 -13.48
CA ASP A 131 8.24 -7.96 -14.44
C ASP A 131 7.14 -7.10 -13.82
N ASN A 132 6.38 -7.63 -12.86
CA ASN A 132 5.49 -6.81 -12.05
C ASN A 132 6.29 -5.76 -11.24
N TYR A 133 7.40 -6.14 -10.60
CA TYR A 133 8.21 -5.16 -9.84
C TYR A 133 8.77 -4.05 -10.70
N LYS A 134 9.22 -4.33 -11.93
CA LYS A 134 9.65 -3.30 -12.89
C LYS A 134 8.52 -2.31 -13.22
N LEU A 135 7.32 -2.82 -13.44
CA LEU A 135 6.15 -1.97 -13.71
C LEU A 135 5.77 -1.12 -12.50
N ILE A 136 5.84 -1.68 -11.29
CA ILE A 136 5.60 -0.94 -10.04
C ILE A 136 6.64 0.17 -9.85
N ILE A 137 7.91 -0.11 -10.09
CA ILE A 137 8.99 0.89 -10.02
C ILE A 137 8.77 2.00 -11.03
N SER A 138 8.36 1.67 -12.25
CA SER A 138 8.00 2.66 -13.28
C SER A 138 6.84 3.56 -12.81
N ASP A 139 5.84 3.01 -12.13
CA ASP A 139 4.76 3.80 -11.53
C ASP A 139 5.26 4.72 -10.41
N MET A 140 6.19 4.24 -9.57
CA MET A 140 6.79 5.07 -8.53
C MET A 140 7.67 6.18 -9.12
N ASP A 141 8.39 5.94 -10.22
CA ASP A 141 9.15 6.97 -10.92
C ASP A 141 8.23 8.09 -11.43
N LYS A 142 7.07 7.71 -12.00
CA LYS A 142 6.06 8.68 -12.40
C LYS A 142 5.41 9.38 -11.20
N ALA A 143 5.20 8.70 -10.11
CA ALA A 143 4.72 9.32 -8.88
C ALA A 143 5.70 10.38 -8.37
N ILE A 144 7.01 10.10 -8.33
CA ILE A 144 8.05 11.06 -7.94
C ILE A 144 8.05 12.30 -8.86
N GLU A 145 7.83 12.11 -10.17
CA GLU A 145 7.79 13.21 -11.14
C GLU A 145 6.65 14.21 -10.89
N TYR A 146 5.50 13.72 -10.41
CA TYR A 146 4.27 14.53 -10.32
C TYR A 146 3.85 14.90 -8.90
N LEU A 147 4.33 14.17 -7.88
CA LEU A 147 3.97 14.43 -6.51
C LEU A 147 4.76 15.62 -5.94
N PRO A 148 4.10 16.46 -5.12
CA PRO A 148 4.80 17.49 -4.38
C PRO A 148 5.66 16.90 -3.27
N ARG A 149 6.55 17.71 -2.71
CA ARG A 149 7.28 17.36 -1.50
C ARG A 149 6.36 17.38 -0.28
N PHE A 150 6.72 16.59 0.74
CA PHE A 150 5.94 16.54 1.97
C PHE A 150 5.77 17.93 2.61
N GLU A 151 6.79 18.75 2.58
CA GLU A 151 6.83 20.09 3.17
C GLU A 151 5.88 21.07 2.47
N GLU A 152 5.45 20.78 1.26
CA GLU A 152 4.48 21.59 0.50
C GLU A 152 3.02 21.31 0.91
N TYR A 153 2.78 20.23 1.68
CA TYR A 153 1.45 19.90 2.14
C TYR A 153 1.06 20.67 3.41
N GLY A 154 -0.10 21.28 3.38
CA GLY A 154 -0.76 21.80 4.58
C GLY A 154 -1.33 20.69 5.46
N ASP A 155 -1.75 21.04 6.68
CA ASP A 155 -2.25 20.08 7.67
C ASP A 155 -3.42 19.21 7.18
N ASN A 156 -4.27 19.74 6.31
CA ASN A 156 -5.40 19.01 5.74
C ASN A 156 -5.02 18.00 4.67
N ASP A 157 -3.82 18.10 4.10
CA ASP A 157 -3.32 17.20 3.07
C ASP A 157 -2.31 16.17 3.61
N ARG A 158 -1.96 16.24 4.90
CA ARG A 158 -1.11 15.24 5.56
C ARG A 158 -1.77 13.86 5.49
N GLY A 159 -0.98 12.84 5.14
CA GLY A 159 -1.50 11.51 4.84
C GLY A 159 -1.67 11.23 3.35
N ARG A 160 -1.62 12.25 2.48
CA ARG A 160 -1.51 12.05 1.03
C ARG A 160 -0.14 11.52 0.64
N ALA A 161 -0.08 10.83 -0.50
CA ALA A 161 1.20 10.42 -1.07
C ALA A 161 2.03 11.65 -1.49
N HIS A 162 3.32 11.60 -1.26
CA HIS A 162 4.29 12.60 -1.64
C HIS A 162 5.54 11.92 -2.23
N ASP A 163 6.44 12.68 -2.82
CA ASP A 163 7.60 12.17 -3.55
C ASP A 163 8.49 11.24 -2.71
N ALA A 164 8.84 11.62 -1.48
CA ALA A 164 9.63 10.77 -0.58
C ALA A 164 8.90 9.45 -0.23
N ALA A 165 7.56 9.45 -0.17
CA ALA A 165 6.80 8.22 0.00
C ALA A 165 6.98 7.26 -1.18
N ALA A 166 7.03 7.79 -2.41
CA ALA A 166 7.27 6.99 -3.59
C ALA A 166 8.70 6.44 -3.64
N VAL A 167 9.71 7.23 -3.23
CA VAL A 167 11.11 6.76 -3.10
C VAL A 167 11.22 5.64 -2.06
N ALA A 168 10.61 5.81 -0.88
CA ALA A 168 10.60 4.79 0.16
C ALA A 168 9.90 3.51 -0.31
N PHE A 169 8.83 3.67 -1.08
CA PHE A 169 8.12 2.52 -1.62
C PHE A 169 8.94 1.78 -2.69
N LYS A 170 9.71 2.49 -3.52
CA LYS A 170 10.70 1.87 -4.42
C LYS A 170 11.72 1.04 -3.65
N ALA A 171 12.26 1.57 -2.54
CA ALA A 171 13.19 0.81 -1.70
C ALA A 171 12.56 -0.51 -1.23
N LYS A 172 11.29 -0.46 -0.80
CA LYS A 172 10.53 -1.66 -0.41
C LYS A 172 10.37 -2.65 -1.57
N VAL A 173 10.02 -2.19 -2.76
CA VAL A 173 9.88 -3.06 -3.95
C VAL A 173 11.22 -3.70 -4.31
N TYR A 174 12.31 -2.95 -4.30
CA TYR A 174 13.65 -3.50 -4.53
C TYR A 174 14.06 -4.52 -3.47
N ALA A 175 13.69 -4.33 -2.21
CA ALA A 175 13.96 -5.30 -1.15
C ALA A 175 13.23 -6.64 -1.39
N TYR A 176 11.98 -6.59 -1.88
CA TYR A 176 11.27 -7.81 -2.30
C TYR A 176 11.87 -8.42 -3.56
N TRP A 177 12.29 -7.62 -4.52
CA TRP A 177 13.00 -8.13 -5.70
C TRP A 177 14.33 -8.78 -5.32
N ALA A 178 15.05 -8.23 -4.33
CA ALA A 178 16.31 -8.77 -3.85
C ALA A 178 16.20 -10.20 -3.27
N THR A 179 15.00 -10.65 -2.93
CA THR A 179 14.79 -12.08 -2.54
C THR A 179 14.97 -13.04 -3.71
N TRP A 180 14.85 -12.55 -4.96
CA TRP A 180 15.06 -13.31 -6.19
C TRP A 180 16.41 -12.99 -6.84
N ASP A 181 16.88 -11.76 -6.70
CA ASP A 181 18.11 -11.24 -7.27
C ASP A 181 18.83 -10.33 -6.26
N ALA A 182 19.78 -10.89 -5.54
CA ALA A 182 20.52 -10.20 -4.47
C ALA A 182 21.24 -8.92 -4.94
N THR A 183 21.47 -8.72 -6.25
CA THR A 183 22.09 -7.49 -6.76
C THR A 183 21.20 -6.25 -6.50
N GLN A 184 19.92 -6.44 -6.30
CA GLN A 184 18.96 -5.37 -6.03
C GLN A 184 19.12 -4.69 -4.65
N TRP A 185 19.87 -5.31 -3.72
CA TRP A 185 20.23 -4.64 -2.46
C TRP A 185 20.99 -3.34 -2.67
N GLY A 186 21.78 -3.23 -3.75
CA GLY A 186 22.40 -1.96 -4.12
C GLY A 186 21.39 -0.84 -4.38
N ASN A 187 20.28 -1.15 -5.03
CA ASN A 187 19.18 -0.20 -5.26
C ASN A 187 18.47 0.18 -3.96
N VAL A 188 18.26 -0.77 -3.04
CA VAL A 188 17.69 -0.49 -1.72
C VAL A 188 18.52 0.55 -0.98
N ILE A 189 19.85 0.31 -0.89
CA ILE A 189 20.79 1.22 -0.22
C ILE A 189 20.77 2.61 -0.88
N SER A 190 20.75 2.66 -2.21
CA SER A 190 20.69 3.92 -2.95
C SER A 190 19.43 4.73 -2.61
N MET A 191 18.25 4.09 -2.57
CA MET A 191 16.99 4.75 -2.25
C MET A 191 16.94 5.22 -0.78
N VAL A 192 17.49 4.44 0.15
CA VAL A 192 17.58 4.86 1.57
C VAL A 192 18.49 6.07 1.72
N ASN A 193 19.67 6.06 1.09
CA ASN A 193 20.58 7.21 1.10
C ASN A 193 19.93 8.46 0.47
N GLU A 194 19.13 8.29 -0.57
CA GLU A 194 18.38 9.38 -1.18
C GLU A 194 17.33 9.95 -0.23
N LEU A 195 16.61 9.10 0.51
CA LEU A 195 15.66 9.54 1.54
C LEU A 195 16.31 10.38 2.63
N GLU A 196 17.50 10.01 3.07
CA GLU A 196 18.25 10.79 4.06
C GLU A 196 18.77 12.10 3.48
N THR A 197 19.45 12.05 2.35
CA THR A 197 20.21 13.19 1.82
C THR A 197 19.37 14.19 1.04
N ALA A 198 18.42 13.72 0.25
CA ALA A 198 17.60 14.59 -0.61
C ALA A 198 16.24 14.95 0.02
N TYR A 199 15.69 14.07 0.88
CA TYR A 199 14.37 14.24 1.47
C TYR A 199 14.39 14.48 2.98
N GLY A 200 15.58 14.48 3.61
CA GLY A 200 15.73 14.77 5.03
C GLY A 200 15.00 13.81 5.96
N ARG A 201 14.73 12.57 5.48
CA ARG A 201 14.12 11.52 6.30
C ARG A 201 15.17 10.87 7.16
N ASP A 202 14.84 10.63 8.43
CA ASP A 202 15.77 10.13 9.43
C ASP A 202 14.98 9.50 10.59
N LEU A 203 15.66 8.84 11.50
CA LEU A 203 15.05 8.32 12.71
C LEU A 203 14.51 9.45 13.59
N ALA A 204 13.45 9.16 14.35
CA ALA A 204 12.93 10.07 15.37
C ALA A 204 13.98 10.29 16.48
N GLY A 205 13.85 11.38 17.20
CA GLY A 205 14.79 11.72 18.27
C GLY A 205 14.76 10.73 19.44
N THR A 206 13.58 10.18 19.74
CA THR A 206 13.39 9.16 20.79
C THR A 206 12.35 8.14 20.36
N TYR A 207 12.42 6.94 20.93
CA TYR A 207 11.46 5.87 20.69
C TYR A 207 10.02 6.26 21.13
N GLU A 208 9.90 7.03 22.22
CA GLU A 208 8.61 7.51 22.74
C GLU A 208 7.89 8.43 21.74
N GLU A 209 8.62 9.18 20.93
CA GLU A 209 8.00 10.07 19.92
C GLU A 209 7.21 9.29 18.88
N LEU A 210 7.65 8.07 18.54
CA LEU A 210 6.95 7.22 17.56
C LEU A 210 5.58 6.76 18.06
N PHE A 211 5.41 6.63 19.38
CA PHE A 211 4.19 6.10 19.99
C PHE A 211 3.44 7.16 20.81
N SER A 212 3.77 8.42 20.58
CA SER A 212 3.11 9.53 21.28
C SER A 212 1.62 9.61 20.90
N SER A 213 0.77 9.88 21.90
CA SER A 213 -0.63 10.24 21.66
C SER A 213 -0.80 11.69 21.19
N ASP A 214 0.27 12.49 21.22
CA ASP A 214 0.29 13.84 20.71
C ASP A 214 0.33 13.83 19.18
N PHE A 215 -0.77 14.24 18.56
CA PHE A 215 -0.93 14.25 17.11
C PHE A 215 0.13 15.10 16.39
N SER A 216 0.66 16.15 17.02
CA SER A 216 1.70 17.00 16.43
C SER A 216 3.01 16.25 16.18
N LYS A 217 3.25 15.15 16.90
CA LYS A 217 4.45 14.31 16.77
C LYS A 217 4.33 13.22 15.70
N TRP A 218 3.14 12.99 15.17
CA TRP A 218 2.91 11.91 14.19
C TRP A 218 3.50 12.21 12.80
N TRP A 219 3.93 13.43 12.56
CA TRP A 219 4.52 13.87 11.29
C TRP A 219 6.03 14.09 11.40
N ASN A 220 6.69 13.27 12.20
CA ASN A 220 8.14 13.30 12.36
C ASN A 220 8.87 12.74 11.11
N LYS A 221 10.20 12.80 11.13
CA LYS A 221 11.04 12.40 9.99
C LYS A 221 10.99 10.89 9.69
N GLU A 222 10.72 10.06 10.68
CA GLU A 222 10.70 8.59 10.56
C GLU A 222 9.41 8.09 9.92
N TYR A 223 8.27 8.72 10.19
CA TYR A 223 7.01 8.41 9.52
C TYR A 223 6.97 9.01 8.12
N ILE A 224 7.42 8.23 7.12
CA ILE A 224 7.51 8.70 5.76
C ILE A 224 6.12 8.88 5.15
N TRP A 225 5.26 7.88 5.28
CA TRP A 225 3.89 7.94 4.80
C TRP A 225 2.94 7.25 5.77
N THR A 226 1.94 7.98 6.21
CA THR A 226 0.97 7.54 7.21
C THR A 226 -0.44 7.73 6.69
N ILE A 227 -1.28 6.72 6.85
CA ILE A 227 -2.71 6.82 6.61
C ILE A 227 -3.38 7.12 7.96
N PRO A 228 -3.78 8.37 8.21
CA PRO A 228 -4.36 8.74 9.49
C PRO A 228 -5.73 8.11 9.68
N GLY A 229 -5.94 7.46 10.82
CA GLY A 229 -7.26 7.02 11.29
C GLY A 229 -7.91 8.14 12.10
N ASN A 230 -9.13 8.54 11.72
CA ASN A 230 -9.90 9.52 12.48
C ASN A 230 -10.95 8.79 13.32
N GLY A 231 -10.89 8.95 14.65
CA GLY A 231 -11.84 8.36 15.61
C GLY A 231 -13.22 9.02 15.65
N GLY A 232 -13.56 9.88 14.69
CA GLY A 232 -14.83 10.56 14.64
C GLY A 232 -15.99 9.68 14.12
N SER A 233 -17.22 10.09 14.41
CA SER A 233 -18.47 9.44 14.00
C SER A 233 -18.73 9.37 12.49
N GLN A 234 -17.77 9.76 11.67
CA GLN A 234 -17.88 9.81 10.20
C GLN A 234 -17.19 8.65 9.47
N GLY A 235 -16.96 7.53 10.13
CA GLY A 235 -16.48 6.31 9.47
C GLY A 235 -15.03 6.34 9.00
N GLY A 236 -14.20 7.25 9.49
CA GLY A 236 -12.79 7.38 9.17
C GLY A 236 -11.83 6.62 10.11
N GLY A 237 -12.35 5.89 11.10
CA GLY A 237 -11.56 5.11 12.05
C GLY A 237 -11.16 3.75 11.52
N SER A 238 -10.08 3.19 12.06
CA SER A 238 -9.71 1.80 11.81
C SER A 238 -10.51 0.85 12.74
N GLU A 239 -11.06 -0.22 12.20
CA GLU A 239 -11.65 -1.31 13.01
C GLU A 239 -10.58 -2.14 13.72
N PHE A 240 -9.31 -1.96 13.35
CA PHE A 240 -8.19 -2.75 13.83
C PHE A 240 -8.09 -2.86 15.36
N PRO A 241 -8.21 -1.79 16.16
CA PRO A 241 -8.19 -1.92 17.62
C PRO A 241 -9.31 -2.79 18.17
N GLY A 242 -10.51 -2.70 17.58
CA GLY A 242 -11.67 -3.50 17.99
C GLY A 242 -11.56 -4.97 17.63
N VAL A 243 -10.80 -5.29 16.57
CA VAL A 243 -10.58 -6.67 16.11
C VAL A 243 -9.46 -7.35 16.91
N VAL A 244 -8.38 -6.61 17.22
CA VAL A 244 -7.16 -7.17 17.82
C VAL A 244 -7.23 -7.19 19.34
N LEU A 245 -7.80 -6.14 19.95
CA LEU A 245 -7.89 -6.02 21.40
C LEU A 245 -9.14 -6.73 21.90
N GLU A 246 -8.97 -7.95 22.42
CA GLU A 246 -10.05 -8.61 23.16
C GLU A 246 -10.27 -7.87 24.47
N ASN A 247 -11.49 -7.36 24.64
CA ASN A 247 -11.78 -6.47 25.74
C ASN A 247 -12.87 -6.98 26.68
N LYS A 248 -12.66 -8.10 27.28
CA LYS A 248 -13.50 -8.60 28.38
C LYS A 248 -13.13 -7.97 29.74
N GLY A 249 -12.77 -6.74 29.81
CA GLY A 249 -12.41 -6.18 31.11
C GLY A 249 -12.16 -4.67 31.09
N TRP A 250 -12.14 -4.06 29.93
CA TRP A 250 -11.78 -2.65 29.78
C TRP A 250 -12.98 -1.75 29.43
N GLY A 251 -14.14 -2.09 29.95
CA GLY A 251 -15.31 -1.24 30.17
C GLY A 251 -16.03 -0.66 28.97
N GLN A 252 -15.39 -0.14 27.97
CA GLN A 252 -16.06 0.57 26.86
C GLN A 252 -15.79 -0.01 25.46
N TYR A 253 -14.85 -0.89 25.31
CA TYR A 253 -14.53 -1.52 24.04
C TYR A 253 -14.93 -2.98 24.05
N ASN A 254 -16.07 -3.30 23.51
CA ASN A 254 -16.40 -4.65 23.14
C ASN A 254 -15.62 -5.00 21.88
N GLY A 255 -14.35 -5.38 22.03
CA GLY A 255 -13.61 -6.02 20.97
C GLY A 255 -14.38 -7.26 20.52
N TRP A 256 -14.34 -7.58 19.26
CA TRP A 256 -15.02 -8.76 18.73
C TRP A 256 -14.39 -10.07 19.22
N GLY A 257 -13.35 -10.00 20.01
CA GLY A 257 -12.73 -11.10 20.75
C GLY A 257 -12.29 -12.27 19.88
N GLN A 258 -11.91 -12.00 18.64
CA GLN A 258 -11.66 -13.04 17.63
C GLN A 258 -10.21 -13.52 17.63
N ASN A 259 -9.28 -12.72 18.13
CA ASN A 259 -7.86 -13.07 18.16
C ASN A 259 -7.31 -13.00 19.59
N LYS A 260 -6.66 -14.07 20.03
CA LYS A 260 -5.88 -14.09 21.27
C LYS A 260 -4.41 -14.01 20.91
N GLN A 261 -3.73 -13.01 21.48
CA GLN A 261 -2.26 -13.03 21.54
C GLN A 261 -1.85 -14.02 22.65
N HIS A 262 -0.89 -14.85 22.34
CA HIS A 262 -0.23 -15.75 23.29
C HIS A 262 1.04 -15.12 23.82
#